data_bdcf70e59ce3a1f4eb520c8d32993283
#
_entry.id   bdcf70e59ce3a1f4eb520c8d32993283
#
_cell.length_a   1.000
_cell.length_b   1.000
_cell.length_c   1.000
_cell.angle_alpha   90.00
_cell.angle_beta   90.00
_cell.angle_gamma   90.00
#
_symmetry.space_group_name_H-M   'P 1'
#
loop_
_entity.id
_entity.type
_entity.pdbx_description
1 polymer ?
#
loop_
_entity_poly.entity_id
_entity_poly.type
_entity_poly.pdbx_seq_one_letter_code
_entity_poly.pdbx_strand_id
1 'polypeptide(L)'
;MRKVVAARREPWHVLTMLYEHSGALKSIPFKEGFSEIDKSEHGLRSLPILEQHGLVWVVPSPGESIDVDSQMGGFSEDLEAFELSNYHHYETRTLRANMNWKLVVDTFLETYHLDVLHRETIAPILHGNTATFDAMGPHLRMIGARKTIASLRDEPEANWNLIEHSAMVYVFFPNTVFIMQGDHLETWRVYPDGDTGRSKMHVSLYTPEPAVSESAKRYWDKNMNLLMATVQEEDFPLAQNIQRDFSSGTQASIVFGRNEPALSHFHRAIRDAVR
;
A
#
# COMPACT_ATOMS: atom_id res chain seq x y z
N MET A 1 -15.40 20.03 -5.11
CA MET A 1 -14.54 19.21 -5.98
C MET A 1 -13.22 19.95 -6.20
N ARG A 2 -12.14 19.52 -5.56
CA ARG A 2 -10.80 20.07 -5.86
C ARG A 2 -10.22 19.31 -7.05
N LYS A 3 -9.91 19.99 -8.14
CA LYS A 3 -9.23 19.37 -9.29
C LYS A 3 -7.73 19.30 -8.96
N VAL A 4 -7.17 18.10 -8.87
CA VAL A 4 -5.72 17.91 -8.85
C VAL A 4 -5.26 17.87 -10.30
N VAL A 5 -4.37 18.77 -10.64
CA VAL A 5 -3.75 18.83 -11.97
C VAL A 5 -2.40 18.14 -11.86
N ALA A 6 -2.31 16.91 -12.38
CA ALA A 6 -1.07 16.17 -12.41
C ALA A 6 -0.22 16.61 -13.60
N ALA A 7 0.97 17.14 -13.33
CA ALA A 7 1.99 17.32 -14.34
C ALA A 7 2.78 16.02 -14.51
N ARG A 8 2.81 15.44 -15.72
CA ARG A 8 3.78 14.41 -16.06
C ARG A 8 5.18 14.99 -15.92
N ARG A 9 5.98 14.48 -15.00
CA ARG A 9 7.40 14.80 -14.91
C ARG A 9 8.17 14.01 -15.97
N GLU A 10 8.13 14.45 -17.20
CA GLU A 10 9.22 14.20 -18.14
C GLU A 10 10.31 15.22 -17.81
N PRO A 11 11.57 14.81 -17.56
CA PRO A 11 12.56 15.70 -16.91
C PRO A 11 13.00 16.93 -17.69
N TRP A 12 12.57 17.12 -18.92
CA TRP A 12 13.17 18.13 -19.80
C TRP A 12 12.23 19.23 -20.34
N HIS A 13 10.90 19.13 -20.18
CA HIS A 13 9.97 20.05 -20.85
C HIS A 13 9.01 20.84 -19.95
N VAL A 14 9.00 20.62 -18.64
CA VAL A 14 7.98 21.23 -17.75
C VAL A 14 8.49 22.38 -16.89
N LEU A 15 9.82 22.62 -16.85
CA LEU A 15 10.41 23.60 -15.90
C LEU A 15 10.14 25.07 -16.23
N THR A 16 9.55 25.36 -17.38
CA THR A 16 9.45 26.76 -17.85
C THR A 16 8.06 27.20 -18.31
N MET A 17 7.11 26.28 -18.50
CA MET A 17 5.73 26.66 -18.88
C MET A 17 4.90 26.95 -17.62
N LEU A 18 4.15 28.05 -17.64
CA LEU A 18 3.25 28.44 -16.56
C LEU A 18 1.81 28.09 -16.94
N TYR A 19 1.11 27.47 -15.99
CA TYR A 19 -0.30 27.08 -16.13
C TYR A 19 -1.17 27.81 -15.12
N GLU A 20 -2.40 28.07 -15.48
CA GLU A 20 -3.42 28.55 -14.57
C GLU A 20 -3.95 27.43 -13.67
N HIS A 21 -4.69 27.80 -12.62
CA HIS A 21 -5.38 26.81 -11.76
C HIS A 21 -6.37 25.91 -12.53
N SER A 22 -6.90 26.41 -13.64
CA SER A 22 -7.76 25.64 -14.56
C SER A 22 -6.99 24.58 -15.36
N GLY A 23 -5.66 24.62 -15.37
CA GLY A 23 -4.80 23.82 -16.24
C GLY A 23 -4.52 24.44 -17.60
N ALA A 24 -5.10 25.60 -17.92
CA ALA A 24 -4.82 26.29 -19.17
C ALA A 24 -3.37 26.81 -19.22
N LEU A 25 -2.70 26.68 -20.38
CA LEU A 25 -1.35 27.18 -20.58
C LEU A 25 -1.33 28.71 -20.58
N LYS A 26 -0.78 29.29 -19.54
CA LYS A 26 -0.73 30.75 -19.34
C LYS A 26 0.39 31.41 -20.13
N SER A 27 1.61 30.94 -19.95
CA SER A 27 2.77 31.51 -20.63
C SER A 27 3.86 30.49 -20.92
N ILE A 28 4.60 30.77 -21.99
CA ILE A 28 5.78 30.02 -22.44
C ILE A 28 6.93 31.01 -22.42
N PRO A 29 8.02 30.74 -21.70
CA PRO A 29 9.24 31.53 -21.81
C PRO A 29 9.83 31.45 -23.22
N PHE A 30 10.48 32.56 -23.67
CA PHE A 30 11.05 32.65 -25.02
C PHE A 30 10.01 32.37 -26.12
N LYS A 31 8.85 33.01 -25.99
CA LYS A 31 7.68 32.84 -26.87
C LYS A 31 7.99 32.89 -28.36
N GLU A 32 9.03 33.58 -28.76
CA GLU A 32 9.48 33.76 -30.15
C GLU A 32 9.87 32.41 -30.78
N GLY A 33 10.40 31.48 -29.98
CA GLY A 33 10.71 30.09 -30.39
C GLY A 33 9.49 29.16 -30.52
N PHE A 34 8.33 29.63 -30.06
CA PHE A 34 7.07 28.85 -29.95
C PHE A 34 5.90 29.59 -30.64
N SER A 35 6.17 30.35 -31.68
CA SER A 35 5.18 31.23 -32.34
C SER A 35 4.00 30.48 -32.96
N GLU A 36 4.15 29.20 -33.31
CA GLU A 36 3.13 28.37 -33.95
C GLU A 36 2.30 27.55 -32.93
N ILE A 37 2.61 27.65 -31.63
CA ILE A 37 1.87 26.86 -30.63
C ILE A 37 0.56 27.54 -30.27
N ASP A 38 -0.54 26.85 -30.51
CA ASP A 38 -1.84 27.23 -29.95
C ASP A 38 -1.90 26.85 -28.46
N LYS A 39 -1.88 27.83 -27.59
CA LYS A 39 -1.94 27.61 -26.14
C LYS A 39 -3.20 26.88 -25.70
N SER A 40 -4.30 26.97 -26.41
CA SER A 40 -5.56 26.30 -26.08
C SER A 40 -5.47 24.78 -26.19
N GLU A 41 -4.55 24.28 -27.04
CA GLU A 41 -4.34 22.87 -27.26
C GLU A 41 -3.28 22.25 -26.32
N HIS A 42 -2.54 23.10 -25.59
CA HIS A 42 -1.38 22.69 -24.78
C HIS A 42 -1.64 22.85 -23.27
N GLY A 43 -2.88 22.83 -22.84
CA GLY A 43 -3.26 22.80 -21.44
C GLY A 43 -2.93 21.48 -20.75
N LEU A 44 -2.88 21.51 -19.41
CA LEU A 44 -2.82 20.29 -18.60
C LEU A 44 -4.13 19.51 -18.73
N ARG A 45 -4.04 18.19 -18.83
CA ARG A 45 -5.20 17.32 -18.87
C ARG A 45 -5.72 17.03 -17.47
N SER A 46 -7.02 17.20 -17.25
CA SER A 46 -7.66 16.78 -16.00
C SER A 46 -7.71 15.26 -15.91
N LEU A 47 -7.37 14.74 -14.74
CA LEU A 47 -7.58 13.34 -14.40
C LEU A 47 -8.82 13.21 -13.51
N PRO A 48 -9.57 12.11 -13.62
CA PRO A 48 -10.63 11.80 -12.66
C PRO A 48 -10.05 11.66 -11.26
N ILE A 49 -10.66 12.33 -10.30
CA ILE A 49 -10.29 12.28 -8.89
C ILE A 49 -11.55 12.21 -8.05
N LEU A 50 -11.54 11.36 -7.04
CA LEU A 50 -12.60 11.20 -6.07
C LEU A 50 -12.00 11.12 -4.67
N GLU A 51 -12.59 11.79 -3.71
CA GLU A 51 -12.33 11.63 -2.29
C GLU A 51 -13.45 10.79 -1.68
N GLN A 52 -13.14 9.59 -1.25
CA GLN A 52 -14.09 8.64 -0.70
C GLN A 52 -13.40 7.73 0.33
N HIS A 53 -14.10 7.36 1.40
CA HIS A 53 -13.58 6.54 2.50
C HIS A 53 -12.32 7.09 3.14
N GLY A 54 -12.14 8.43 3.20
CA GLY A 54 -10.93 9.08 3.73
C GLY A 54 -9.69 8.96 2.84
N LEU A 55 -9.83 8.47 1.62
CA LEU A 55 -8.76 8.28 0.63
C LEU A 55 -9.01 9.14 -0.60
N VAL A 56 -7.92 9.50 -1.28
CA VAL A 56 -7.96 10.20 -2.56
C VAL A 56 -7.66 9.20 -3.68
N TRP A 57 -8.63 8.95 -4.52
CA TRP A 57 -8.55 8.05 -5.66
C TRP A 57 -8.30 8.81 -6.93
N VAL A 58 -7.41 8.30 -7.79
CA VAL A 58 -7.06 8.94 -9.06
C VAL A 58 -6.97 7.89 -10.16
N VAL A 59 -7.66 8.15 -11.27
CA VAL A 59 -7.46 7.36 -12.49
C VAL A 59 -6.42 8.07 -13.35
N PRO A 60 -5.26 7.44 -13.68
CA PRO A 60 -4.18 8.09 -14.40
C PRO A 60 -4.44 8.27 -15.90
N SER A 61 -5.67 8.03 -16.36
CA SER A 61 -6.11 8.16 -17.74
C SER A 61 -7.15 9.27 -17.88
N PRO A 62 -6.92 10.32 -18.70
CA PRO A 62 -7.90 11.36 -18.93
C PRO A 62 -9.18 10.82 -19.58
N GLY A 63 -10.33 11.31 -19.13
CA GLY A 63 -11.64 10.97 -19.71
C GLY A 63 -12.27 9.67 -19.21
N GLU A 64 -11.57 8.91 -18.39
CA GLU A 64 -12.12 7.73 -17.71
C GLU A 64 -13.07 8.13 -16.58
N SER A 65 -13.91 7.19 -16.13
CA SER A 65 -14.73 7.33 -14.93
C SER A 65 -14.03 6.72 -13.72
N ILE A 66 -14.44 7.14 -12.53
CA ILE A 66 -13.99 6.57 -11.26
C ILE A 66 -15.22 6.12 -10.47
N ASP A 67 -15.25 4.84 -10.14
CA ASP A 67 -16.26 4.20 -9.31
C ASP A 67 -15.53 3.29 -8.31
N VAL A 68 -15.29 3.82 -7.12
CA VAL A 68 -14.51 3.15 -6.07
C VAL A 68 -15.27 1.95 -5.53
N ASP A 69 -16.58 2.09 -5.30
CA ASP A 69 -17.38 1.02 -4.69
C ASP A 69 -17.46 -0.21 -5.60
N SER A 70 -17.64 0.01 -6.90
CA SER A 70 -17.61 -1.07 -7.87
C SER A 70 -16.24 -1.76 -7.96
N GLN A 71 -15.15 -0.98 -7.87
CA GLN A 71 -13.79 -1.52 -7.95
C GLN A 71 -13.40 -2.27 -6.68
N MET A 72 -13.73 -1.73 -5.51
CA MET A 72 -13.38 -2.36 -4.22
C MET A 72 -14.34 -3.49 -3.84
N GLY A 73 -15.55 -3.54 -4.41
CA GLY A 73 -16.57 -4.54 -4.06
C GLY A 73 -16.85 -4.53 -2.56
N GLY A 74 -16.95 -5.69 -1.93
CA GLY A 74 -17.23 -5.79 -0.49
C GLY A 74 -16.19 -5.12 0.43
N PHE A 75 -14.99 -4.81 -0.07
CA PHE A 75 -13.99 -4.07 0.72
C PHE A 75 -14.30 -2.57 0.84
N SER A 76 -15.26 -2.05 0.08
CA SER A 76 -15.76 -0.68 0.25
C SER A 76 -16.41 -0.49 1.62
N GLU A 77 -17.17 -1.49 2.07
CA GLU A 77 -17.80 -1.49 3.40
C GLU A 77 -16.76 -1.51 4.53
N ASP A 78 -15.68 -2.28 4.36
CA ASP A 78 -14.56 -2.30 5.32
C ASP A 78 -13.88 -0.91 5.40
N LEU A 79 -13.63 -0.28 4.24
CA LEU A 79 -13.01 1.05 4.17
C LEU A 79 -13.89 2.12 4.82
N GLU A 80 -15.21 2.02 4.65
CA GLU A 80 -16.15 2.91 5.31
C GLU A 80 -16.12 2.72 6.83
N ALA A 81 -16.13 1.44 7.29
CA ALA A 81 -16.11 1.10 8.71
C ALA A 81 -14.82 1.52 9.43
N PHE A 82 -13.70 1.64 8.72
CA PHE A 82 -12.45 2.12 9.31
C PHE A 82 -12.44 3.63 9.57
N GLU A 83 -13.37 4.41 9.00
CA GLU A 83 -13.44 5.87 9.20
C GLU A 83 -12.09 6.57 8.99
N LEU A 84 -11.37 6.23 7.92
CA LEU A 84 -9.98 6.67 7.68
C LEU A 84 -9.82 8.19 7.64
N SER A 85 -10.90 8.94 7.40
CA SER A 85 -10.90 10.41 7.48
C SER A 85 -10.59 10.96 8.88
N ASN A 86 -10.77 10.13 9.93
CA ASN A 86 -10.49 10.48 11.31
C ASN A 86 -9.04 10.18 11.71
N TYR A 87 -8.27 9.47 10.85
CA TYR A 87 -6.89 9.15 11.14
C TYR A 87 -5.95 10.30 10.80
N HIS A 88 -4.87 10.41 11.57
CA HIS A 88 -3.83 11.42 11.43
C HIS A 88 -2.54 10.80 10.93
N HIS A 89 -1.98 11.38 9.88
CA HIS A 89 -0.67 10.97 9.39
C HIS A 89 0.40 11.27 10.45
N TYR A 90 1.10 10.22 10.89
CA TYR A 90 2.19 10.36 11.86
C TYR A 90 3.54 10.56 11.15
N GLU A 91 3.97 9.56 10.38
CA GLU A 91 5.26 9.58 9.68
C GLU A 91 5.19 8.79 8.38
N THR A 92 6.02 9.15 7.40
CA THR A 92 6.27 8.35 6.21
C THR A 92 7.77 8.11 6.04
N ARG A 93 8.18 6.85 5.96
CA ARG A 93 9.56 6.45 5.64
C ARG A 93 9.63 5.89 4.22
N THR A 94 10.74 6.18 3.53
CA THR A 94 11.00 5.63 2.20
C THR A 94 12.10 4.58 2.32
N LEU A 95 11.78 3.36 1.88
CA LEU A 95 12.73 2.25 1.82
C LEU A 95 13.06 1.92 0.36
N ARG A 96 14.23 1.36 0.16
CA ARG A 96 14.65 0.72 -1.09
C ARG A 96 15.19 -0.66 -0.80
N ALA A 97 14.91 -1.60 -1.71
CA ALA A 97 15.39 -2.97 -1.58
C ALA A 97 15.84 -3.54 -2.92
N ASN A 98 16.84 -4.42 -2.88
CA ASN A 98 17.36 -5.12 -4.06
C ASN A 98 16.53 -6.39 -4.32
N MET A 99 15.23 -6.20 -4.55
CA MET A 99 14.28 -7.25 -4.88
C MET A 99 13.10 -6.68 -5.66
N ASN A 100 12.44 -7.55 -6.42
CA ASN A 100 11.24 -7.19 -7.16
C ASN A 100 10.14 -6.71 -6.19
N TRP A 101 9.38 -5.71 -6.60
CA TRP A 101 8.30 -5.14 -5.79
C TRP A 101 7.23 -6.19 -5.37
N LYS A 102 7.04 -7.25 -6.17
CA LYS A 102 6.11 -8.34 -5.82
C LYS A 102 6.59 -9.13 -4.61
N LEU A 103 7.90 -9.37 -4.49
CA LEU A 103 8.47 -10.04 -3.32
C LEU A 103 8.24 -9.22 -2.03
N VAL A 104 8.19 -7.88 -2.12
CA VAL A 104 7.81 -7.04 -0.97
C VAL A 104 6.36 -7.30 -0.58
N VAL A 105 5.44 -7.38 -1.55
CA VAL A 105 4.03 -7.67 -1.26
C VAL A 105 3.86 -9.09 -0.73
N ASP A 106 4.62 -10.04 -1.27
CA ASP A 106 4.55 -11.45 -0.89
C ASP A 106 4.85 -11.67 0.60
N THR A 107 5.72 -10.86 1.23
CA THR A 107 6.02 -10.98 2.67
C THR A 107 4.80 -10.76 3.57
N PHE A 108 3.74 -10.13 3.07
CA PHE A 108 2.50 -9.88 3.81
C PHE A 108 1.42 -10.94 3.56
N LEU A 109 1.63 -11.90 2.65
CA LEU A 109 0.57 -12.74 2.11
C LEU A 109 0.57 -14.18 2.64
N GLU A 110 1.33 -14.45 3.70
CA GLU A 110 1.26 -15.69 4.46
C GLU A 110 1.69 -15.43 5.92
N THR A 111 1.36 -16.32 6.83
CA THR A 111 1.60 -16.10 8.27
C THR A 111 2.44 -17.21 8.93
N TYR A 112 2.79 -18.26 8.22
CA TYR A 112 3.52 -19.37 8.85
C TYR A 112 5.00 -19.04 9.09
N HIS A 113 5.60 -18.10 8.35
CA HIS A 113 6.96 -17.63 8.60
C HIS A 113 7.10 -16.87 9.93
N LEU A 114 5.98 -16.34 10.47
CA LEU A 114 5.99 -15.53 11.69
C LEU A 114 6.64 -16.26 12.87
N ASP A 115 6.34 -17.55 13.06
CA ASP A 115 6.87 -18.32 14.19
C ASP A 115 8.37 -18.66 14.03
N VAL A 116 8.92 -18.54 12.83
CA VAL A 116 10.31 -18.87 12.51
C VAL A 116 11.14 -17.61 12.32
N LEU A 117 10.72 -16.73 11.41
CA LEU A 117 11.47 -15.54 11.03
C LEU A 117 11.28 -14.40 12.04
N HIS A 118 10.04 -14.18 12.46
CA HIS A 118 9.66 -13.09 13.38
C HIS A 118 9.54 -13.54 14.84
N ARG A 119 10.35 -14.49 15.23
CA ARG A 119 10.27 -15.16 16.53
C ARG A 119 10.28 -14.22 17.72
N GLU A 120 11.09 -13.16 17.64
CA GLU A 120 11.29 -12.20 18.73
C GLU A 120 10.48 -10.91 18.55
N THR A 121 9.89 -10.68 17.35
CA THR A 121 9.22 -9.44 16.99
C THR A 121 7.71 -9.61 16.92
N ILE A 122 7.19 -10.40 16.00
CA ILE A 122 5.77 -10.55 15.69
C ILE A 122 5.15 -11.81 16.29
N ALA A 123 5.88 -12.93 16.36
CA ALA A 123 5.37 -14.18 16.93
C ALA A 123 4.86 -14.06 18.39
N PRO A 124 5.40 -13.18 19.25
CA PRO A 124 4.79 -12.91 20.56
C PRO A 124 3.41 -12.26 20.49
N ILE A 125 3.05 -11.62 19.37
CA ILE A 125 1.83 -10.84 19.20
C ILE A 125 0.76 -11.60 18.41
N LEU A 126 1.16 -12.24 17.30
CA LEU A 126 0.27 -12.94 16.37
C LEU A 126 0.43 -14.46 16.48
N HIS A 127 -0.64 -15.18 16.13
CA HIS A 127 -0.57 -16.61 15.87
C HIS A 127 -0.03 -16.87 14.46
N GLY A 128 1.04 -17.65 14.37
CA GLY A 128 1.53 -18.14 13.08
C GLY A 128 0.55 -19.14 12.47
N ASN A 129 0.56 -19.23 11.13
CA ASN A 129 -0.25 -20.17 10.34
C ASN A 129 -1.76 -20.19 10.69
N THR A 130 -2.28 -19.04 11.11
CA THR A 130 -3.69 -18.87 11.51
C THR A 130 -4.21 -17.58 10.89
N ALA A 131 -4.69 -17.65 9.67
CA ALA A 131 -5.28 -16.50 8.97
C ALA A 131 -6.46 -16.94 8.11
N THR A 132 -7.45 -16.05 7.96
CA THR A 132 -8.48 -16.16 6.94
C THR A 132 -8.04 -15.41 5.68
N PHE A 133 -8.67 -15.76 4.56
CA PHE A 133 -8.38 -15.13 3.27
C PHE A 133 -9.69 -14.88 2.53
N ASP A 134 -9.84 -13.65 2.03
CA ASP A 134 -10.94 -13.22 1.17
C ASP A 134 -10.40 -12.53 -0.07
N ALA A 135 -11.07 -12.71 -1.21
CA ALA A 135 -10.74 -12.09 -2.49
C ALA A 135 -11.94 -11.31 -3.03
N MET A 136 -11.68 -10.07 -3.51
CA MET A 136 -12.64 -9.23 -4.21
C MET A 136 -12.02 -8.73 -5.52
N GLY A 137 -12.41 -9.36 -6.62
CA GLY A 137 -11.74 -9.11 -7.90
C GLY A 137 -10.23 -9.33 -7.80
N PRO A 138 -9.37 -8.38 -8.16
CA PRO A 138 -7.92 -8.48 -8.01
C PRO A 138 -7.41 -8.17 -6.59
N HIS A 139 -8.25 -7.60 -5.73
CA HIS A 139 -7.92 -7.23 -4.36
C HIS A 139 -8.03 -8.43 -3.42
N LEU A 140 -7.41 -8.33 -2.26
CA LEU A 140 -7.49 -9.39 -1.25
C LEU A 140 -7.40 -8.83 0.18
N ARG A 141 -7.89 -9.62 1.12
CA ARG A 141 -7.74 -9.42 2.56
C ARG A 141 -7.27 -10.70 3.23
N MET A 142 -6.33 -10.56 4.16
CA MET A 142 -6.01 -11.60 5.14
C MET A 142 -6.25 -11.06 6.54
N ILE A 143 -6.77 -11.90 7.43
CA ILE A 143 -6.97 -11.56 8.84
C ILE A 143 -6.23 -12.60 9.67
N GLY A 144 -5.16 -12.18 10.35
CA GLY A 144 -4.40 -12.97 11.31
C GLY A 144 -4.88 -12.71 12.73
N ALA A 145 -4.98 -13.76 13.54
CA ALA A 145 -5.41 -13.64 14.93
C ALA A 145 -4.25 -13.20 15.83
N ARG A 146 -4.50 -12.20 16.69
CA ARG A 146 -3.61 -11.87 17.80
C ARG A 146 -3.75 -12.91 18.92
N LYS A 147 -2.70 -13.13 19.70
CA LYS A 147 -2.75 -14.06 20.84
C LYS A 147 -3.77 -13.65 21.91
N THR A 148 -4.09 -12.37 21.95
CA THR A 148 -5.14 -11.82 22.83
C THR A 148 -6.55 -12.29 22.46
N ILE A 149 -6.79 -12.86 21.28
CA ILE A 149 -8.11 -13.37 20.87
C ILE A 149 -8.64 -14.45 21.84
N ALA A 150 -7.75 -15.15 22.52
CA ALA A 150 -8.13 -16.18 23.48
C ALA A 150 -8.96 -15.61 24.66
N SER A 151 -8.82 -14.34 25.00
CA SER A 151 -9.60 -13.70 26.07
C SER A 151 -11.09 -13.58 25.73
N LEU A 152 -11.46 -13.57 24.45
CA LEU A 152 -12.85 -13.49 24.01
C LEU A 152 -13.67 -14.74 24.34
N ARG A 153 -13.03 -15.86 24.66
CA ARG A 153 -13.75 -17.11 25.01
C ARG A 153 -14.64 -16.97 26.25
N ASP A 154 -14.25 -16.09 27.15
CA ASP A 154 -14.95 -15.85 28.41
C ASP A 154 -15.94 -14.69 28.32
N GLU A 155 -16.05 -14.06 27.14
CA GLU A 155 -16.93 -12.93 26.88
C GLU A 155 -18.13 -13.34 26.00
N PRO A 156 -19.33 -12.77 26.24
CA PRO A 156 -20.45 -12.92 25.33
C PRO A 156 -20.09 -12.44 23.90
N GLU A 157 -20.51 -13.16 22.87
CA GLU A 157 -20.25 -12.78 21.48
C GLU A 157 -20.67 -11.34 21.12
N ALA A 158 -21.73 -10.85 21.74
CA ALA A 158 -22.20 -9.46 21.54
C ALA A 158 -21.20 -8.39 21.98
N ASN A 159 -20.20 -8.77 22.79
CA ASN A 159 -19.15 -7.88 23.29
C ASN A 159 -17.83 -8.05 22.52
N TRP A 160 -17.75 -8.96 21.55
CA TRP A 160 -16.50 -9.21 20.84
C TRP A 160 -16.13 -8.03 19.94
N ASN A 161 -14.94 -7.48 20.16
CA ASN A 161 -14.28 -6.54 19.26
C ASN A 161 -13.15 -7.26 18.53
N LEU A 162 -13.45 -7.92 17.41
CA LEU A 162 -12.47 -8.70 16.66
C LEU A 162 -11.34 -7.85 16.08
N ILE A 163 -11.56 -6.56 15.83
CA ILE A 163 -10.55 -5.63 15.30
C ILE A 163 -9.37 -5.53 16.28
N GLU A 164 -9.62 -5.37 17.56
CA GLU A 164 -8.58 -5.29 18.60
C GLU A 164 -7.76 -6.58 18.74
N HIS A 165 -8.36 -7.71 18.39
CA HIS A 165 -7.77 -9.04 18.52
C HIS A 165 -7.26 -9.64 17.22
N SER A 166 -7.11 -8.82 16.17
CA SER A 166 -6.63 -9.23 14.85
C SER A 166 -5.63 -8.24 14.28
N ALA A 167 -4.90 -8.69 13.26
CA ALA A 167 -4.19 -7.85 12.31
C ALA A 167 -4.80 -8.13 10.93
N MET A 168 -5.26 -7.09 10.26
CA MET A 168 -5.91 -7.20 8.96
C MET A 168 -5.01 -6.61 7.90
N VAL A 169 -4.63 -7.43 6.93
CA VAL A 169 -3.81 -7.06 5.78
C VAL A 169 -4.68 -7.02 4.55
N TYR A 170 -4.78 -5.86 3.90
CA TYR A 170 -5.42 -5.69 2.61
C TYR A 170 -4.36 -5.44 1.55
N VAL A 171 -4.49 -6.05 0.39
CA VAL A 171 -3.76 -5.65 -0.79
C VAL A 171 -4.73 -5.04 -1.79
N PHE A 172 -4.68 -3.73 -1.90
CA PHE A 172 -5.35 -3.00 -2.97
C PHE A 172 -4.46 -3.08 -4.20
N PHE A 173 -4.86 -3.96 -5.10
CA PHE A 173 -4.12 -4.27 -6.32
C PHE A 173 -3.81 -2.99 -7.11
N PRO A 174 -2.59 -2.86 -7.68
CA PRO A 174 -1.56 -3.90 -7.73
C PRO A 174 -0.56 -3.86 -6.57
N ASN A 175 -0.37 -2.76 -5.85
CA ASN A 175 0.86 -2.51 -5.13
C ASN A 175 0.70 -1.72 -3.83
N THR A 176 -0.50 -1.64 -3.29
CA THR A 176 -0.76 -0.93 -2.04
C THR A 176 -1.23 -1.91 -0.97
N VAL A 177 -0.45 -2.05 0.10
CA VAL A 177 -0.80 -2.85 1.27
C VAL A 177 -1.29 -1.92 2.37
N PHE A 178 -2.43 -2.25 2.96
CA PHE A 178 -2.97 -1.64 4.17
C PHE A 178 -2.93 -2.66 5.29
N ILE A 179 -2.46 -2.27 6.46
CA ILE A 179 -2.43 -3.13 7.63
C ILE A 179 -3.12 -2.39 8.77
N MET A 180 -4.30 -2.89 9.15
CA MET A 180 -5.00 -2.43 10.35
C MET A 180 -4.52 -3.24 11.54
N GLN A 181 -3.92 -2.57 12.50
CA GLN A 181 -3.28 -3.18 13.69
C GLN A 181 -4.12 -3.05 14.97
N GLY A 182 -5.41 -2.75 14.84
CA GLY A 182 -6.33 -2.57 15.96
C GLY A 182 -6.38 -1.12 16.44
N ASP A 183 -5.24 -0.50 16.73
CA ASP A 183 -5.16 0.90 17.22
C ASP A 183 -4.51 1.86 16.20
N HIS A 184 -4.01 1.38 15.07
CA HIS A 184 -3.39 2.22 14.05
C HIS A 184 -3.45 1.57 12.68
N LEU A 185 -3.19 2.37 11.65
CA LEU A 185 -3.13 1.93 10.25
C LEU A 185 -1.72 2.14 9.70
N GLU A 186 -1.22 1.13 9.02
CA GLU A 186 -0.01 1.19 8.20
C GLU A 186 -0.37 1.12 6.72
N THR A 187 0.33 1.88 5.88
CA THR A 187 0.21 1.73 4.42
C THR A 187 1.57 1.54 3.78
N TRP A 188 1.66 0.57 2.88
CA TRP A 188 2.84 0.29 2.08
C TRP A 188 2.50 0.50 0.62
N ARG A 189 3.06 1.54 0.01
CA ARG A 189 2.94 1.80 -1.43
C ARG A 189 4.24 1.38 -2.09
N VAL A 190 4.19 0.27 -2.81
CA VAL A 190 5.37 -0.44 -3.32
C VAL A 190 5.50 -0.24 -4.83
N TYR A 191 6.67 0.18 -5.29
CA TYR A 191 6.93 0.49 -6.69
C TYR A 191 8.20 -0.18 -7.19
N PRO A 192 8.30 -0.51 -8.49
CA PRO A 192 9.59 -0.82 -9.10
C PRO A 192 10.53 0.40 -9.04
N ASP A 193 11.83 0.18 -8.90
CA ASP A 193 12.85 1.24 -8.82
C ASP A 193 13.95 1.02 -9.87
N GLY A 194 13.63 1.39 -11.10
CA GLY A 194 14.53 1.37 -12.25
C GLY A 194 14.58 0.05 -13.02
N ASP A 195 14.70 -1.08 -12.34
CA ASP A 195 14.72 -2.42 -12.95
C ASP A 195 13.82 -3.41 -12.21
N THR A 196 13.71 -4.64 -12.74
CA THR A 196 12.86 -5.68 -12.18
C THR A 196 13.37 -6.28 -10.87
N GLY A 197 14.64 -6.07 -10.54
CA GLY A 197 15.28 -6.56 -9.32
C GLY A 197 15.37 -5.52 -8.21
N ARG A 198 14.71 -4.36 -8.37
CA ARG A 198 14.73 -3.29 -7.37
C ARG A 198 13.33 -2.77 -7.08
N SER A 199 13.13 -2.37 -5.85
CA SER A 199 11.89 -1.74 -5.41
C SER A 199 12.13 -0.55 -4.49
N LYS A 200 11.15 0.37 -4.53
CA LYS A 200 11.03 1.49 -3.62
C LYS A 200 9.64 1.46 -3.00
N MET A 201 9.56 1.70 -1.71
CA MET A 201 8.30 1.73 -1.00
C MET A 201 8.20 2.94 -0.09
N HIS A 202 6.99 3.47 0.01
CA HIS A 202 6.63 4.49 0.98
C HIS A 202 5.76 3.85 2.05
N VAL A 203 6.29 3.82 3.27
CA VAL A 203 5.64 3.22 4.43
C VAL A 203 5.15 4.34 5.30
N SER A 204 3.85 4.41 5.52
CA SER A 204 3.23 5.46 6.33
C SER A 204 2.49 4.86 7.51
N LEU A 205 2.60 5.51 8.66
CA LEU A 205 1.86 5.21 9.87
C LEU A 205 0.80 6.30 10.10
N TYR A 206 -0.42 5.86 10.38
CA TYR A 206 -1.54 6.73 10.70
C TYR A 206 -2.11 6.35 12.06
N THR A 207 -2.44 7.36 12.87
CA THR A 207 -2.87 7.22 14.25
C THR A 207 -4.31 7.72 14.43
N PRO A 208 -5.12 7.15 15.33
CA PRO A 208 -6.50 7.57 15.52
C PRO A 208 -6.60 8.99 16.09
N GLU A 209 -5.56 9.44 16.82
CA GLU A 209 -5.48 10.78 17.40
C GLU A 209 -4.13 11.43 17.08
N PRO A 210 -4.05 12.78 17.03
CA PRO A 210 -2.78 13.48 16.82
C PRO A 210 -1.79 13.18 17.95
N ALA A 211 -0.55 12.82 17.60
CA ALA A 211 0.53 12.56 18.56
C ALA A 211 1.11 13.85 19.13
N VAL A 212 0.34 14.60 19.91
CA VAL A 212 0.74 15.93 20.42
C VAL A 212 1.63 15.87 21.66
N SER A 213 1.50 14.83 22.51
CA SER A 213 2.31 14.66 23.70
C SER A 213 3.61 13.91 23.44
N GLU A 214 4.65 14.18 24.23
CA GLU A 214 5.92 13.45 24.16
C GLU A 214 5.75 11.94 24.46
N SER A 215 4.76 11.56 25.26
CA SER A 215 4.44 10.16 25.52
C SER A 215 3.84 9.49 24.28
N ALA A 216 2.89 10.16 23.61
CA ALA A 216 2.29 9.66 22.37
C ALA A 216 3.34 9.54 21.25
N LYS A 217 4.20 10.55 21.10
CA LYS A 217 5.30 10.48 20.12
C LYS A 217 6.22 9.28 20.38
N ARG A 218 6.68 9.09 21.61
CA ARG A 218 7.51 7.93 21.96
C ARG A 218 6.82 6.59 21.68
N TYR A 219 5.51 6.52 21.90
CA TYR A 219 4.73 5.32 21.61
C TYR A 219 4.72 5.02 20.09
N TRP A 220 4.39 6.01 19.27
CA TRP A 220 4.32 5.86 17.83
C TRP A 220 5.70 5.70 17.17
N ASP A 221 6.73 6.38 17.68
CA ASP A 221 8.12 6.15 17.27
C ASP A 221 8.54 4.71 17.49
N LYS A 222 8.16 4.13 18.65
CA LYS A 222 8.45 2.72 18.95
C LYS A 222 7.73 1.79 17.98
N ASN A 223 6.46 2.04 17.64
CA ASN A 223 5.72 1.24 16.68
C ASN A 223 6.35 1.34 15.27
N MET A 224 6.64 2.56 14.80
CA MET A 224 7.29 2.76 13.51
C MET A 224 8.68 2.09 13.45
N ASN A 225 9.45 2.18 14.51
CA ASN A 225 10.78 1.55 14.59
C ASN A 225 10.67 0.02 14.60
N LEU A 226 9.71 -0.56 15.32
CA LEU A 226 9.46 -2.00 15.31
C LEU A 226 9.08 -2.47 13.90
N LEU A 227 8.15 -1.80 13.25
CA LEU A 227 7.74 -2.08 11.88
C LEU A 227 8.93 -2.08 10.93
N MET A 228 9.77 -1.03 11.00
CA MET A 228 10.95 -0.92 10.15
C MET A 228 11.98 -2.02 10.43
N ALA A 229 12.28 -2.30 11.70
CA ALA A 229 13.24 -3.33 12.07
C ALA A 229 12.78 -4.71 11.62
N THR A 230 11.52 -5.08 11.87
CA THR A 230 10.93 -6.35 11.45
C THR A 230 11.15 -6.59 9.95
N VAL A 231 10.81 -5.61 9.12
CA VAL A 231 10.88 -5.78 7.68
C VAL A 231 12.31 -5.69 7.15
N GLN A 232 13.09 -4.69 7.59
CA GLN A 232 14.44 -4.46 7.07
C GLN A 232 15.47 -5.49 7.57
N GLU A 233 15.33 -5.98 8.80
CA GLU A 233 16.32 -6.87 9.42
C GLU A 233 15.94 -8.35 9.29
N GLU A 234 14.63 -8.65 9.12
CA GLU A 234 14.14 -10.03 9.07
C GLU A 234 13.65 -10.39 7.65
N ASP A 235 12.60 -9.76 7.11
CA ASP A 235 12.01 -10.12 5.80
C ASP A 235 12.92 -9.82 4.61
N PHE A 236 13.45 -8.61 4.52
CA PHE A 236 14.17 -8.17 3.34
C PHE A 236 15.46 -8.94 3.06
N PRO A 237 16.28 -9.34 4.04
CA PRO A 237 17.43 -10.19 3.80
C PRO A 237 17.07 -11.50 3.11
N LEU A 238 15.96 -12.14 3.54
CA LEU A 238 15.47 -13.39 2.95
C LEU A 238 14.93 -13.17 1.53
N ALA A 239 14.06 -12.20 1.36
CA ALA A 239 13.46 -11.89 0.06
C ALA A 239 14.49 -11.43 -0.99
N GLN A 240 15.55 -10.71 -0.58
CA GLN A 240 16.66 -10.35 -1.46
C GLN A 240 17.52 -11.56 -1.85
N ASN A 241 17.62 -12.60 -0.99
CA ASN A 241 18.26 -13.85 -1.35
C ASN A 241 17.44 -14.57 -2.45
N ILE A 242 16.11 -14.66 -2.29
CA ILE A 242 15.20 -15.20 -3.32
C ILE A 242 15.39 -14.43 -4.64
N GLN A 243 15.48 -13.12 -4.61
CA GLN A 243 15.73 -12.32 -5.81
C GLN A 243 17.07 -12.65 -6.48
N ARG A 244 18.12 -12.89 -5.70
CA ARG A 244 19.43 -13.29 -6.25
C ARG A 244 19.36 -14.65 -6.95
N ASP A 245 18.62 -15.60 -6.39
CA ASP A 245 18.46 -16.93 -6.99
C ASP A 245 17.71 -16.84 -8.32
N PHE A 246 16.67 -16.01 -8.42
CA PHE A 246 16.01 -15.71 -9.70
C PHE A 246 16.95 -15.05 -10.70
N SER A 247 17.71 -14.04 -10.25
CA SER A 247 18.60 -13.28 -11.12
C SER A 247 19.77 -14.12 -11.66
N SER A 248 20.21 -15.13 -10.90
CA SER A 248 21.27 -16.07 -11.31
C SER A 248 20.76 -17.18 -12.23
N GLY A 249 19.43 -17.34 -12.36
CA GLY A 249 18.81 -18.43 -13.12
C GLY A 249 18.80 -19.78 -12.39
N THR A 250 19.25 -19.85 -11.14
CA THR A 250 19.21 -21.09 -10.34
C THR A 250 17.79 -21.45 -9.91
N GLN A 251 16.91 -20.47 -9.79
CA GLN A 251 15.49 -20.64 -9.51
C GLN A 251 14.63 -20.08 -10.64
N ALA A 252 13.78 -20.91 -11.21
CA ALA A 252 12.88 -20.51 -12.30
C ALA A 252 11.45 -20.21 -11.84
N SER A 253 11.05 -20.66 -10.65
CA SER A 253 9.67 -20.50 -10.13
C SER A 253 9.64 -20.57 -8.61
N ILE A 254 8.60 -19.96 -8.04
CA ILE A 254 8.22 -20.15 -6.63
C ILE A 254 7.07 -21.18 -6.58
N VAL A 255 7.12 -22.08 -5.62
CA VAL A 255 6.03 -23.01 -5.33
C VAL A 255 5.23 -22.45 -4.16
N PHE A 256 3.94 -22.22 -4.38
CA PHE A 256 3.01 -21.83 -3.33
C PHE A 256 2.30 -23.05 -2.75
N GLY A 257 2.24 -23.13 -1.43
CA GLY A 257 1.52 -24.15 -0.71
C GLY A 257 0.00 -23.98 -0.77
N ARG A 258 -0.74 -25.01 -0.36
CA ARG A 258 -2.21 -24.94 -0.26
C ARG A 258 -2.69 -23.96 0.83
N ASN A 259 -1.86 -23.71 1.81
CA ASN A 259 -2.06 -22.75 2.90
C ASN A 259 -1.66 -21.32 2.53
N GLU A 260 -1.32 -21.04 1.26
CA GLU A 260 -0.93 -19.75 0.73
C GLU A 260 -1.89 -19.25 -0.37
N PRO A 261 -3.21 -19.23 -0.14
CA PRO A 261 -4.17 -18.83 -1.16
C PRO A 261 -4.00 -17.36 -1.57
N ALA A 262 -3.56 -16.50 -0.66
CA ALA A 262 -3.35 -15.08 -0.92
C ALA A 262 -2.21 -14.84 -1.92
N LEU A 263 -1.07 -15.52 -1.78
CA LEU A 263 0.03 -15.50 -2.75
C LEU A 263 -0.43 -15.96 -4.13
N SER A 264 -1.13 -17.10 -4.17
CA SER A 264 -1.67 -17.65 -5.42
C SER A 264 -2.64 -16.70 -6.11
N HIS A 265 -3.51 -16.02 -5.35
CA HIS A 265 -4.46 -15.03 -5.85
C HIS A 265 -3.75 -13.80 -6.41
N PHE A 266 -2.85 -13.18 -5.63
CA PHE A 266 -2.10 -12.00 -6.01
C PHE A 266 -1.34 -12.20 -7.33
N HIS A 267 -0.57 -13.28 -7.43
CA HIS A 267 0.19 -13.58 -8.65
C HIS A 267 -0.69 -13.95 -9.86
N ARG A 268 -1.90 -14.49 -9.62
CA ARG A 268 -2.88 -14.68 -10.70
C ARG A 268 -3.41 -13.35 -11.19
N ALA A 269 -3.81 -12.45 -10.28
CA ALA A 269 -4.29 -11.12 -10.63
C ALA A 269 -3.25 -10.34 -11.46
N ILE A 270 -1.96 -10.42 -11.08
CA ILE A 270 -0.87 -9.81 -11.86
C ILE A 270 -0.78 -10.40 -13.28
N ARG A 271 -0.80 -11.74 -13.41
CA ARG A 271 -0.76 -12.38 -14.74
C ARG A 271 -1.93 -11.96 -15.63
N ASP A 272 -3.11 -11.83 -15.04
CA ASP A 272 -4.32 -11.45 -15.77
C ASP A 272 -4.29 -9.99 -16.20
N ALA A 273 -3.69 -9.12 -15.40
CA ALA A 273 -3.54 -7.69 -15.71
C ALA A 273 -2.49 -7.38 -16.80
N VAL A 274 -1.58 -8.30 -17.12
CA VAL A 274 -0.53 -8.09 -18.15
C VAL A 274 -0.76 -8.87 -19.44
N ARG A 275 -1.88 -9.57 -19.55
CA ARG A 275 -2.34 -10.26 -20.77
C ARG A 275 -3.12 -9.33 -21.66
#